data_c7995838c5fee896fd7454f82280a16c
#
_entry.id   c7995838c5fee896fd7454f82280a16c
#
_cell.length_a   1.000
_cell.length_b   1.000
_cell.length_c   1.000
_cell.angle_alpha   90.00
_cell.angle_beta   90.00
_cell.angle_gamma   90.00
#
_symmetry.space_group_name_H-M   'P 1'
#
loop_
_entity.id
_entity.type
_entity.pdbx_description
1 polymer ?
#
loop_
_entity_poly.entity_id
_entity_poly.type
_entity_poly.pdbx_seq_one_letter_code
_entity_poly.pdbx_strand_id
1 'polypeptide(L)'
;MRRSPRAFTRNRILTLPRMAALMMSGMCASVQAELDALFGALDERGGRTRAVSAQAFSKARRGLSAELFELARAHLISLAQPHIDSMRWNGLRLVAADGSRLRVGTRRGHELRADHFAFALFLPGPELTLYAALHPADGAERQMLFEALDVLQPHTDLLLLDRGYIGNTMVATLAQREIPFCMRVDARNWKCVADFTRSGKAERIVTLDAPGEQDARDYELARTPSTVRLIRDVTPSGRVRVLMTSLLDGQRYPAACFGALYHQRWRVEEAFKRLKHRLRLEAVTGLDYLALQQDLGAKILADNLCTLLSDLDASHDDECASRPNRVYALGALKPILGACLLRVRHCLDGLATVLALIHQNRCRIQHARSYPRPPRKAKPHFHLAYKLA
;
A
#
# COMPACT_ATOMS: atom_id res chain seq x y z
N MET A 1 -2.82 -5.42 -21.00
CA MET A 1 -3.58 -6.47 -20.28
C MET A 1 -3.27 -7.89 -20.73
N ARG A 2 -3.21 -8.20 -22.02
CA ARG A 2 -2.75 -9.50 -22.56
C ARG A 2 -1.27 -9.45 -22.88
N ARG A 3 -0.52 -10.48 -22.52
CA ARG A 3 0.92 -10.55 -22.84
C ARG A 3 1.22 -10.78 -24.32
N SER A 4 0.24 -11.29 -25.07
CA SER A 4 0.33 -11.43 -26.51
C SER A 4 -1.05 -11.30 -27.17
N PRO A 5 -1.13 -10.92 -28.46
CA PRO A 5 -2.40 -10.86 -29.19
C PRO A 5 -3.19 -12.17 -29.21
N ARG A 6 -2.45 -13.30 -29.08
CA ARG A 6 -3.05 -14.66 -29.08
C ARG A 6 -3.57 -15.11 -27.71
N ALA A 7 -3.24 -14.39 -26.62
CA ALA A 7 -3.69 -14.73 -25.28
C ALA A 7 -5.20 -14.41 -25.12
N PHE A 8 -5.95 -15.33 -24.51
CA PHE A 8 -7.41 -15.20 -24.24
C PHE A 8 -8.27 -14.89 -25.48
N THR A 9 -7.86 -15.36 -26.65
CA THR A 9 -8.64 -15.19 -27.91
C THR A 9 -9.69 -16.27 -28.10
N ARG A 10 -9.50 -17.45 -27.53
CA ARG A 10 -10.45 -18.56 -27.64
C ARG A 10 -11.54 -18.43 -26.58
N ASN A 11 -12.80 -18.76 -26.96
CA ASN A 11 -13.92 -18.81 -26.01
C ASN A 11 -13.79 -20.06 -25.11
N ARG A 12 -13.00 -19.93 -24.04
CA ARG A 12 -12.76 -20.97 -23.03
C ARG A 12 -13.44 -20.60 -21.72
N ILE A 13 -13.57 -21.57 -20.82
CA ILE A 13 -14.16 -21.36 -19.48
C ILE A 13 -13.42 -20.25 -18.72
N LEU A 14 -12.06 -20.23 -18.73
CA LEU A 14 -11.25 -19.14 -18.16
C LEU A 14 -11.03 -18.03 -19.19
N THR A 15 -11.98 -17.12 -19.28
CA THR A 15 -11.82 -15.87 -20.02
C THR A 15 -10.95 -14.86 -19.26
N LEU A 16 -10.49 -13.80 -19.95
CA LEU A 16 -9.74 -12.74 -19.30
C LEU A 16 -10.50 -12.09 -18.12
N PRO A 17 -11.80 -11.72 -18.25
CA PRO A 17 -12.56 -11.19 -17.12
C PRO A 17 -12.68 -12.16 -15.94
N ARG A 18 -12.95 -13.45 -16.19
CA ARG A 18 -13.05 -14.46 -15.12
C ARG A 18 -11.71 -14.66 -14.39
N MET A 19 -10.59 -14.67 -15.14
CA MET A 19 -9.26 -14.76 -14.56
C MET A 19 -8.97 -13.54 -13.69
N ALA A 20 -9.23 -12.33 -14.19
CA ALA A 20 -9.02 -11.09 -13.46
C ALA A 20 -9.91 -11.04 -12.20
N ALA A 21 -11.19 -11.31 -12.30
CA ALA A 21 -12.13 -11.31 -11.17
C ALA A 21 -11.73 -12.33 -10.09
N LEU A 22 -11.32 -13.54 -10.47
CA LEU A 22 -10.82 -14.54 -9.54
C LEU A 22 -9.60 -14.03 -8.77
N MET A 23 -8.63 -13.45 -9.46
CA MET A 23 -7.41 -12.95 -8.80
C MET A 23 -7.72 -11.74 -7.91
N MET A 24 -8.57 -10.82 -8.36
CA MET A 24 -9.02 -9.64 -7.61
C MET A 24 -9.93 -9.96 -6.42
N SER A 25 -10.45 -11.19 -6.30
CA SER A 25 -11.17 -11.62 -5.09
C SER A 25 -10.25 -11.83 -3.87
N GLY A 26 -8.93 -11.69 -4.04
CA GLY A 26 -7.97 -11.85 -2.95
C GLY A 26 -7.66 -13.31 -2.63
N MET A 27 -7.26 -14.08 -3.65
CA MET A 27 -6.89 -15.49 -3.51
C MET A 27 -5.85 -15.72 -2.41
N CYS A 28 -6.18 -16.56 -1.42
CA CYS A 28 -5.28 -16.90 -0.32
C CYS A 28 -5.31 -18.38 0.10
N ALA A 29 -6.27 -19.15 -0.42
CA ALA A 29 -6.36 -20.60 -0.26
C ALA A 29 -5.66 -21.34 -1.42
N SER A 30 -5.83 -22.67 -1.51
CA SER A 30 -5.34 -23.41 -2.66
C SER A 30 -6.03 -22.94 -3.95
N VAL A 31 -5.27 -22.87 -5.07
CA VAL A 31 -5.80 -22.40 -6.35
C VAL A 31 -7.05 -23.17 -6.75
N GLN A 32 -7.08 -24.48 -6.50
CA GLN A 32 -8.26 -25.29 -6.85
C GLN A 32 -9.48 -24.94 -6.01
N ALA A 33 -9.30 -24.71 -4.71
CA ALA A 33 -10.40 -24.32 -3.83
C ALA A 33 -10.99 -22.95 -4.21
N GLU A 34 -10.13 -22.00 -4.60
CA GLU A 34 -10.57 -20.66 -5.07
C GLU A 34 -11.31 -20.74 -6.39
N LEU A 35 -10.86 -21.61 -7.32
CA LEU A 35 -11.56 -21.89 -8.58
C LEU A 35 -12.93 -22.50 -8.34
N ASP A 36 -12.99 -23.56 -7.54
CA ASP A 36 -14.24 -24.27 -7.24
C ASP A 36 -15.24 -23.35 -6.53
N ALA A 37 -14.76 -22.43 -5.67
CA ALA A 37 -15.60 -21.44 -5.00
C ALA A 37 -16.14 -20.38 -5.99
N LEU A 38 -15.28 -19.82 -6.87
CA LEU A 38 -15.74 -18.86 -7.86
C LEU A 38 -16.79 -19.48 -8.79
N PHE A 39 -16.51 -20.67 -9.37
CA PHE A 39 -17.45 -21.29 -10.30
C PHE A 39 -18.74 -21.73 -9.61
N GLY A 40 -18.69 -22.09 -8.33
CA GLY A 40 -19.88 -22.29 -7.52
C GLY A 40 -20.70 -21.02 -7.32
N ALA A 41 -20.03 -19.88 -7.12
CA ALA A 41 -20.70 -18.58 -7.02
C ALA A 41 -21.27 -18.07 -8.36
N LEU A 42 -20.73 -18.54 -9.49
CA LEU A 42 -21.29 -18.25 -10.82
C LEU A 42 -22.51 -19.15 -11.17
N ASP A 43 -22.67 -20.25 -10.47
CA ASP A 43 -23.81 -21.17 -10.64
C ASP A 43 -24.92 -20.77 -9.66
N GLU A 44 -26.10 -20.49 -10.15
CA GLU A 44 -27.29 -20.13 -9.34
C GLU A 44 -27.66 -21.18 -8.28
N ARG A 45 -27.20 -22.41 -8.46
CA ARG A 45 -27.44 -23.51 -7.53
C ARG A 45 -26.64 -23.44 -6.25
N GLY A 46 -25.60 -22.58 -6.25
CA GLY A 46 -24.66 -22.43 -5.11
C GLY A 46 -23.76 -23.65 -4.91
N GLY A 47 -22.83 -23.52 -3.95
CA GLY A 47 -21.88 -24.58 -3.64
C GLY A 47 -20.56 -24.47 -4.39
N ARG A 48 -19.77 -25.56 -4.39
CA ARG A 48 -18.46 -25.62 -5.09
C ARG A 48 -18.62 -26.40 -6.39
N THR A 49 -18.20 -25.81 -7.50
CA THR A 49 -18.31 -26.41 -8.83
C THR A 49 -16.93 -26.59 -9.46
N ARG A 50 -16.58 -27.82 -9.82
CA ARG A 50 -15.35 -28.16 -10.54
C ARG A 50 -15.51 -27.91 -12.03
N ALA A 51 -15.24 -26.67 -12.50
CA ALA A 51 -15.29 -26.32 -13.91
C ALA A 51 -13.89 -26.31 -14.56
N VAL A 52 -12.84 -26.01 -13.79
CA VAL A 52 -11.47 -25.81 -14.30
C VAL A 52 -10.45 -26.34 -13.29
N SER A 53 -9.34 -26.90 -13.78
CA SER A 53 -8.24 -27.33 -12.92
C SER A 53 -7.26 -26.19 -12.58
N ALA A 54 -6.55 -26.34 -11.45
CA ALA A 54 -5.47 -25.42 -11.06
C ALA A 54 -4.33 -25.35 -12.11
N GLN A 55 -4.10 -26.45 -12.85
CA GLN A 55 -3.14 -26.47 -13.95
C GLN A 55 -3.60 -25.61 -15.13
N ALA A 56 -4.89 -25.66 -15.49
CA ALA A 56 -5.44 -24.79 -16.52
C ALA A 56 -5.37 -23.33 -16.13
N PHE A 57 -5.62 -22.98 -14.85
CA PHE A 57 -5.38 -21.64 -14.31
C PHE A 57 -3.92 -21.21 -14.46
N SER A 58 -2.97 -22.03 -14.00
CA SER A 58 -1.54 -21.74 -14.08
C SER A 58 -1.05 -21.54 -15.52
N LYS A 59 -1.61 -22.30 -16.46
CA LYS A 59 -1.34 -22.15 -17.90
C LYS A 59 -1.94 -20.86 -18.46
N ALA A 60 -3.18 -20.53 -18.11
CA ALA A 60 -3.89 -19.35 -18.61
C ALA A 60 -3.27 -18.04 -18.07
N ARG A 61 -2.87 -18.00 -16.76
CA ARG A 61 -2.29 -16.80 -16.15
C ARG A 61 -0.99 -16.32 -16.80
N ARG A 62 -0.21 -17.22 -17.44
CA ARG A 62 0.98 -16.84 -18.19
C ARG A 62 0.68 -15.88 -19.36
N GLY A 63 -0.54 -15.88 -19.85
CA GLY A 63 -1.03 -14.95 -20.87
C GLY A 63 -1.53 -13.60 -20.33
N LEU A 64 -1.58 -13.44 -19.00
CA LEU A 64 -2.03 -12.23 -18.34
C LEU A 64 -0.83 -11.30 -18.04
N SER A 65 -0.95 -10.00 -18.35
CA SER A 65 0.04 -8.99 -17.92
C SER A 65 -0.23 -8.60 -16.45
N ALA A 66 0.84 -8.39 -15.67
CA ALA A 66 0.73 -7.81 -14.33
C ALA A 66 0.18 -6.38 -14.37
N GLU A 67 0.48 -5.64 -15.43
CA GLU A 67 -0.01 -4.29 -15.71
C GLU A 67 -1.55 -4.15 -15.61
N LEU A 68 -2.31 -5.25 -15.85
CA LEU A 68 -3.76 -5.24 -15.66
C LEU A 68 -4.15 -4.74 -14.26
N PHE A 69 -3.47 -5.21 -13.22
CA PHE A 69 -3.80 -4.86 -11.84
C PHE A 69 -3.35 -3.44 -11.49
N GLU A 70 -2.31 -2.94 -12.13
CA GLU A 70 -1.84 -1.55 -12.00
C GLU A 70 -2.85 -0.59 -12.62
N LEU A 71 -3.27 -0.86 -13.85
CA LEU A 71 -4.31 -0.08 -14.54
C LEU A 71 -5.66 -0.11 -13.80
N ALA A 72 -6.06 -1.29 -13.31
CA ALA A 72 -7.29 -1.42 -12.53
C ALA A 72 -7.20 -0.65 -11.19
N ARG A 73 -6.04 -0.66 -10.53
CA ARG A 73 -5.80 0.14 -9.31
C ARG A 73 -5.86 1.64 -9.62
N ALA A 74 -5.17 2.09 -10.67
CA ALA A 74 -5.20 3.50 -11.07
C ALA A 74 -6.63 3.96 -11.38
N HIS A 75 -7.41 3.14 -12.09
CA HIS A 75 -8.83 3.43 -12.36
C HIS A 75 -9.66 3.48 -11.07
N LEU A 76 -9.46 2.53 -10.14
CA LEU A 76 -10.16 2.52 -8.86
C LEU A 76 -9.84 3.78 -8.03
N ILE A 77 -8.57 4.22 -7.99
CA ILE A 77 -8.15 5.45 -7.33
C ILE A 77 -8.81 6.67 -7.98
N SER A 78 -8.90 6.71 -9.31
CA SER A 78 -9.62 7.77 -10.03
C SER A 78 -11.10 7.83 -9.66
N LEU A 79 -11.77 6.69 -9.56
CA LEU A 79 -13.17 6.62 -9.10
C LEU A 79 -13.34 7.06 -7.64
N ALA A 80 -12.34 6.79 -6.80
CA ALA A 80 -12.34 7.17 -5.39
C ALA A 80 -11.93 8.63 -5.13
N GLN A 81 -11.61 9.41 -6.17
CA GLN A 81 -11.08 10.76 -6.02
C GLN A 81 -11.92 11.69 -5.13
N PRO A 82 -13.27 11.72 -5.23
CA PRO A 82 -14.09 12.55 -4.33
C PRO A 82 -13.92 12.16 -2.84
N HIS A 83 -13.85 10.87 -2.55
CA HIS A 83 -13.59 10.37 -1.20
C HIS A 83 -12.18 10.70 -0.72
N ILE A 84 -11.17 10.61 -1.59
CA ILE A 84 -9.79 11.00 -1.29
C ILE A 84 -9.71 12.49 -0.97
N ASP A 85 -10.41 13.33 -1.74
CA ASP A 85 -10.39 14.78 -1.58
C ASP A 85 -11.08 15.24 -0.29
N SER A 86 -12.10 14.54 0.18
CA SER A 86 -12.74 14.83 1.46
C SER A 86 -11.83 14.60 2.67
N MET A 87 -10.74 13.85 2.51
CA MET A 87 -9.78 13.49 3.57
C MET A 87 -8.44 14.23 3.48
N ARG A 88 -8.38 15.35 2.75
CA ARG A 88 -7.16 16.16 2.63
C ARG A 88 -6.80 16.83 3.95
N TRP A 89 -5.51 16.87 4.27
CA TRP A 89 -4.97 17.61 5.40
C TRP A 89 -4.55 19.03 4.94
N ASN A 90 -5.23 20.06 5.40
CA ASN A 90 -4.98 21.46 4.97
C ASN A 90 -4.86 21.62 3.44
N GLY A 91 -5.72 20.92 2.70
CA GLY A 91 -5.73 20.94 1.23
C GLY A 91 -4.74 19.98 0.57
N LEU A 92 -3.84 19.34 1.31
CA LEU A 92 -2.86 18.40 0.81
C LEU A 92 -3.34 16.94 0.93
N ARG A 93 -3.08 16.12 -0.10
CA ARG A 93 -3.28 14.69 -0.09
C ARG A 93 -2.08 14.02 0.60
N LEU A 94 -2.33 13.34 1.71
CA LEU A 94 -1.25 12.64 2.43
C LEU A 94 -0.85 11.36 1.69
N VAL A 95 0.45 11.16 1.52
CA VAL A 95 1.03 9.96 0.92
C VAL A 95 2.15 9.43 1.83
N ALA A 96 2.03 8.21 2.33
CA ALA A 96 3.07 7.55 3.12
C ALA A 96 3.84 6.56 2.24
N ALA A 97 5.18 6.62 2.28
CA ALA A 97 6.05 5.66 1.63
C ALA A 97 6.60 4.66 2.65
N ASP A 98 6.57 3.39 2.31
CA ASP A 98 7.19 2.33 3.11
C ASP A 98 7.45 1.09 2.25
N GLY A 99 8.32 0.23 2.73
CA GLY A 99 8.60 -1.03 2.09
C GLY A 99 8.51 -2.21 3.04
N SER A 100 8.28 -3.39 2.49
CA SER A 100 8.16 -4.60 3.28
C SER A 100 8.80 -5.79 2.59
N ARG A 101 9.75 -6.42 3.28
CA ARG A 101 10.38 -7.64 2.78
C ARG A 101 9.35 -8.77 2.70
N LEU A 102 9.24 -9.38 1.52
CA LEU A 102 8.44 -10.57 1.28
C LEU A 102 9.35 -11.78 1.27
N ARG A 103 9.02 -12.78 2.09
CA ARG A 103 9.75 -14.04 2.15
C ARG A 103 9.16 -15.04 1.17
N VAL A 104 9.27 -14.70 -0.10
CA VAL A 104 8.76 -15.52 -1.20
C VAL A 104 9.89 -15.72 -2.18
N GLY A 105 10.35 -16.95 -2.33
CA GLY A 105 11.29 -17.30 -3.37
C GLY A 105 10.58 -17.49 -4.71
N THR A 106 11.19 -17.02 -5.77
CA THR A 106 10.80 -17.34 -7.14
C THR A 106 11.84 -18.21 -7.81
N ARG A 107 11.41 -19.10 -8.71
CA ARG A 107 12.30 -19.90 -9.55
C ARG A 107 12.52 -19.20 -10.88
N ARG A 108 13.79 -19.11 -11.29
CA ARG A 108 14.19 -18.80 -12.66
C ARG A 108 15.03 -19.96 -13.17
N GLY A 109 14.40 -20.85 -13.95
CA GLY A 109 15.02 -22.13 -14.31
C GLY A 109 15.23 -22.99 -13.06
N HIS A 110 16.48 -23.39 -12.79
CA HIS A 110 16.87 -24.15 -11.61
C HIS A 110 17.28 -23.26 -10.41
N GLU A 111 17.46 -21.95 -10.62
CA GLU A 111 17.85 -21.03 -9.56
C GLU A 111 16.65 -20.59 -8.71
N LEU A 112 16.82 -20.68 -7.41
CA LEU A 112 15.90 -20.15 -6.41
C LEU A 112 16.36 -18.74 -6.01
N ARG A 113 15.62 -17.70 -6.39
CA ARG A 113 15.82 -16.36 -5.85
C ARG A 113 14.97 -16.22 -4.59
N ALA A 114 15.65 -16.18 -3.45
CA ALA A 114 15.00 -15.97 -2.16
C ALA A 114 14.71 -14.48 -1.96
N ASP A 115 13.54 -14.21 -1.37
CA ASP A 115 13.07 -12.92 -0.90
C ASP A 115 12.92 -11.83 -1.99
N HIS A 116 11.93 -11.01 -1.80
CA HIS A 116 11.64 -9.82 -2.60
C HIS A 116 11.28 -8.68 -1.66
N PHE A 117 11.27 -7.47 -2.19
CA PHE A 117 10.86 -6.29 -1.46
C PHE A 117 9.62 -5.66 -2.13
N ALA A 118 8.53 -5.53 -1.40
CA ALA A 118 7.36 -4.79 -1.87
C ALA A 118 7.46 -3.36 -1.35
N PHE A 119 7.51 -2.39 -2.26
CA PHE A 119 7.45 -0.96 -1.97
C PHE A 119 6.04 -0.44 -2.26
N ALA A 120 5.53 0.49 -1.46
CA ALA A 120 4.22 1.08 -1.68
C ALA A 120 4.18 2.57 -1.31
N LEU A 121 3.38 3.32 -2.09
CA LEU A 121 2.83 4.61 -1.72
C LEU A 121 1.38 4.41 -1.27
N PHE A 122 1.05 4.89 -0.09
CA PHE A 122 -0.22 4.64 0.58
C PHE A 122 -0.88 5.95 0.99
N LEU A 123 -2.18 6.05 0.81
CA LEU A 123 -3.01 7.18 1.23
C LEU A 123 -3.56 6.92 2.63
N PRO A 124 -3.00 7.52 3.69
CA PRO A 124 -3.40 7.20 5.07
C PRO A 124 -4.85 7.59 5.41
N GLY A 125 -5.37 8.67 4.81
CA GLY A 125 -6.74 9.11 5.02
C GLY A 125 -7.73 8.01 4.62
N PRO A 126 -7.91 7.73 3.31
CA PRO A 126 -8.84 6.73 2.82
C PRO A 126 -8.35 5.29 2.96
N GLU A 127 -7.16 5.05 3.51
CA GLU A 127 -6.53 3.72 3.66
C GLU A 127 -6.37 2.95 2.33
N LEU A 128 -6.00 3.63 1.24
CA LEU A 128 -5.82 3.05 -0.08
C LEU A 128 -4.34 2.98 -0.49
N THR A 129 -3.95 1.90 -1.14
CA THR A 129 -2.63 1.81 -1.79
C THR A 129 -2.67 2.52 -3.14
N LEU A 130 -1.94 3.64 -3.24
CA LEU A 130 -1.83 4.47 -4.45
C LEU A 130 -0.94 3.80 -5.50
N TYR A 131 0.21 3.27 -5.07
CA TYR A 131 1.20 2.62 -5.91
C TYR A 131 1.82 1.45 -5.16
N ALA A 132 2.20 0.40 -5.88
CA ALA A 132 3.04 -0.64 -5.33
C ALA A 132 3.84 -1.33 -6.43
N ALA A 133 5.09 -1.65 -6.11
CA ALA A 133 5.99 -2.37 -6.98
C ALA A 133 6.77 -3.44 -6.22
N LEU A 134 7.24 -4.44 -6.96
CA LEU A 134 8.06 -5.51 -6.45
C LEU A 134 9.51 -5.31 -6.91
N HIS A 135 10.42 -5.31 -5.95
CA HIS A 135 11.85 -5.12 -6.18
C HIS A 135 12.66 -6.31 -5.67
N PRO A 136 13.93 -6.47 -6.10
CA PRO A 136 14.86 -7.40 -5.48
C PRO A 136 15.04 -7.13 -3.99
N ALA A 137 15.37 -8.17 -3.22
CA ALA A 137 15.48 -8.07 -1.76
C ALA A 137 16.64 -7.19 -1.26
N ASP A 138 17.63 -6.97 -2.10
CA ASP A 138 18.83 -6.15 -1.89
C ASP A 138 18.67 -4.70 -2.38
N GLY A 139 17.53 -4.36 -2.97
CA GLY A 139 17.24 -3.00 -3.43
C GLY A 139 17.14 -1.99 -2.30
N ALA A 140 17.62 -0.77 -2.54
CA ALA A 140 17.54 0.34 -1.58
C ALA A 140 16.16 1.00 -1.62
N GLU A 141 15.49 1.13 -0.47
CA GLU A 141 14.17 1.78 -0.36
C GLU A 141 14.15 3.20 -0.93
N ARG A 142 15.25 3.95 -0.80
CA ARG A 142 15.38 5.29 -1.39
C ARG A 142 15.28 5.25 -2.92
N GLN A 143 15.94 4.28 -3.56
CA GLN A 143 15.87 4.11 -5.01
C GLN A 143 14.44 3.76 -5.45
N MET A 144 13.75 2.89 -4.71
CA MET A 144 12.36 2.54 -4.99
C MET A 144 11.44 3.76 -4.91
N LEU A 145 11.70 4.67 -3.96
CA LEU A 145 10.96 5.93 -3.87
C LEU A 145 11.25 6.84 -5.07
N PHE A 146 12.52 6.98 -5.49
CA PHE A 146 12.87 7.77 -6.68
C PHE A 146 12.12 7.29 -7.93
N GLU A 147 12.03 5.97 -8.12
CA GLU A 147 11.30 5.35 -9.24
C GLU A 147 9.77 5.58 -9.16
N ALA A 148 9.23 5.84 -7.97
CA ALA A 148 7.81 6.04 -7.74
C ALA A 148 7.37 7.51 -7.69
N LEU A 149 8.31 8.48 -7.75
CA LEU A 149 7.98 9.90 -7.61
C LEU A 149 7.05 10.44 -8.71
N ASP A 150 7.08 9.87 -9.90
CA ASP A 150 6.21 10.27 -11.01
C ASP A 150 4.71 9.99 -10.76
N VAL A 151 4.39 9.18 -9.75
CA VAL A 151 3.01 8.91 -9.32
C VAL A 151 2.45 10.06 -8.47
N LEU A 152 3.34 10.87 -7.87
CA LEU A 152 2.97 11.96 -6.98
C LEU A 152 2.62 13.22 -7.76
N GLN A 153 1.70 14.00 -7.21
CA GLN A 153 1.24 15.26 -7.78
C GLN A 153 1.98 16.44 -7.12
N PRO A 154 2.77 17.24 -7.86
CA PRO A 154 3.41 18.43 -7.35
C PRO A 154 2.43 19.34 -6.60
N HIS A 155 2.90 20.05 -5.59
CA HIS A 155 2.16 20.98 -4.73
C HIS A 155 0.92 20.39 -4.00
N THR A 156 0.45 19.21 -4.40
CA THR A 156 -0.82 18.62 -3.95
C THR A 156 -0.59 17.48 -2.96
N ASP A 157 0.45 16.70 -3.17
CA ASP A 157 0.79 15.56 -2.33
C ASP A 157 1.77 15.95 -1.22
N LEU A 158 1.47 15.59 0.02
CA LEU A 158 2.40 15.70 1.14
C LEU A 158 2.96 14.31 1.46
N LEU A 159 4.24 14.11 1.14
CA LEU A 159 4.92 12.83 1.32
C LEU A 159 5.41 12.65 2.77
N LEU A 160 4.96 11.58 3.43
CA LEU A 160 5.35 11.21 4.79
C LEU A 160 6.41 10.13 4.76
N LEU A 161 7.62 10.45 5.22
CA LEU A 161 8.79 9.59 5.14
C LEU A 161 9.34 9.22 6.52
N ASP A 162 9.88 8.03 6.64
CA ASP A 162 10.63 7.63 7.82
C ASP A 162 12.11 8.08 7.73
N ARG A 163 12.90 7.76 8.75
CA ARG A 163 14.32 8.10 8.79
C ARG A 163 15.19 7.32 7.78
N GLY A 164 14.65 6.30 7.11
CA GLY A 164 15.35 5.55 6.06
C GLY A 164 15.57 6.37 4.79
N TYR A 165 14.76 7.40 4.58
CA TYR A 165 14.79 8.23 3.38
C TYR A 165 15.64 9.51 3.51
N ILE A 166 16.36 9.69 4.61
CA ILE A 166 17.15 10.90 4.89
C ILE A 166 18.31 11.06 3.88
N GLY A 167 18.52 12.29 3.38
CA GLY A 167 19.66 12.67 2.54
C GLY A 167 19.43 13.98 1.80
N ASN A 168 20.53 14.75 1.54
CA ASN A 168 20.45 16.00 0.78
C ASN A 168 19.89 15.77 -0.62
N THR A 169 20.28 14.67 -1.28
CA THR A 169 19.79 14.25 -2.59
C THR A 169 18.27 14.06 -2.60
N MET A 170 17.70 13.39 -1.58
CA MET A 170 16.26 13.21 -1.45
C MET A 170 15.54 14.55 -1.28
N VAL A 171 16.03 15.41 -0.38
CA VAL A 171 15.43 16.73 -0.15
C VAL A 171 15.48 17.58 -1.42
N ALA A 172 16.63 17.61 -2.12
CA ALA A 172 16.79 18.36 -3.36
C ALA A 172 15.87 17.82 -4.48
N THR A 173 15.74 16.50 -4.61
CA THR A 173 14.83 15.89 -5.59
C THR A 173 13.38 16.26 -5.32
N LEU A 174 12.93 16.16 -4.06
CA LEU A 174 11.57 16.53 -3.69
C LEU A 174 11.31 18.03 -3.91
N ALA A 175 12.29 18.87 -3.61
CA ALA A 175 12.20 20.32 -3.86
C ALA A 175 12.12 20.63 -5.35
N GLN A 176 12.98 20.03 -6.19
CA GLN A 176 12.97 20.21 -7.64
C GLN A 176 11.66 19.73 -8.30
N ARG A 177 11.06 18.66 -7.75
CA ARG A 177 9.76 18.12 -8.20
C ARG A 177 8.57 18.80 -7.54
N GLU A 178 8.80 19.82 -6.71
CA GLU A 178 7.76 20.55 -5.98
C GLU A 178 6.80 19.66 -5.16
N ILE A 179 7.36 18.58 -4.60
CA ILE A 179 6.62 17.63 -3.76
C ILE A 179 6.84 17.99 -2.29
N PRO A 180 5.81 18.52 -1.60
CA PRO A 180 5.88 18.74 -0.16
C PRO A 180 6.17 17.45 0.61
N PHE A 181 6.94 17.55 1.69
CA PHE A 181 7.26 16.39 2.51
C PHE A 181 7.28 16.71 4.01
N CYS A 182 7.09 15.68 4.81
CA CYS A 182 7.38 15.64 6.22
C CYS A 182 8.10 14.33 6.55
N MET A 183 9.33 14.41 7.05
CA MET A 183 10.15 13.24 7.38
C MET A 183 10.68 13.30 8.80
N ARG A 184 10.85 12.13 9.42
CA ARG A 184 11.55 12.03 10.68
C ARG A 184 13.04 12.04 10.42
N VAL A 185 13.78 12.88 11.15
CA VAL A 185 15.24 13.01 11.04
C VAL A 185 15.94 12.66 12.36
N ASP A 186 17.19 12.25 12.24
CA ASP A 186 18.05 11.93 13.38
C ASP A 186 19.14 13.00 13.52
N ALA A 187 19.49 13.36 14.75
CA ALA A 187 20.55 14.34 15.06
C ALA A 187 21.94 13.96 14.49
N ARG A 188 22.13 12.69 14.11
CA ARG A 188 23.38 12.20 13.53
C ARG A 188 23.58 12.58 12.07
N ASN A 189 22.53 12.95 11.36
CA ASN A 189 22.58 13.14 9.91
C ASN A 189 23.03 14.55 9.51
N TRP A 190 22.67 15.57 10.30
CA TRP A 190 23.02 16.96 10.04
C TRP A 190 23.38 17.70 11.32
N LYS A 191 24.42 18.52 11.25
CA LYS A 191 24.84 19.40 12.38
C LYS A 191 23.70 20.32 12.80
N CYS A 192 22.97 20.92 11.84
CA CYS A 192 21.84 21.80 12.13
C CYS A 192 20.70 21.08 12.88
N VAL A 193 20.46 19.80 12.64
CA VAL A 193 19.47 18.99 13.39
C VAL A 193 19.98 18.69 14.80
N ALA A 194 21.27 18.39 14.96
CA ALA A 194 21.88 18.20 16.28
C ALA A 194 21.81 19.49 17.13
N ASP A 195 22.13 20.64 16.53
CA ASP A 195 22.07 21.96 17.17
C ASP A 195 20.61 22.33 17.53
N PHE A 196 19.67 22.06 16.64
CA PHE A 196 18.25 22.24 16.91
C PHE A 196 17.76 21.37 18.06
N THR A 197 18.16 20.11 18.10
CA THR A 197 17.77 19.17 19.18
C THR A 197 18.25 19.67 20.54
N ARG A 198 19.48 20.20 20.61
CA ARG A 198 20.07 20.75 21.84
C ARG A 198 19.45 22.09 22.25
N SER A 199 18.99 22.89 21.29
CA SER A 199 18.45 24.24 21.57
C SER A 199 17.14 24.24 22.35
N GLY A 200 16.42 23.12 22.42
CA GLY A 200 15.10 23.02 23.06
C GLY A 200 13.97 23.77 22.36
N LYS A 201 14.25 24.48 21.25
CA LYS A 201 13.25 25.26 20.51
C LYS A 201 12.15 24.36 19.95
N ALA A 202 10.93 24.89 19.82
CA ALA A 202 9.79 24.17 19.24
C ALA A 202 9.93 23.97 17.72
N GLU A 203 10.48 24.98 17.04
CA GLU A 203 10.70 24.95 15.59
C GLU A 203 11.85 25.86 15.16
N ARG A 204 12.38 25.63 13.97
CA ARG A 204 13.43 26.45 13.36
C ARG A 204 13.50 26.20 11.87
N ILE A 205 13.61 27.27 11.06
CA ILE A 205 13.97 27.19 9.65
C ILE A 205 15.48 27.08 9.55
N VAL A 206 15.97 26.15 8.75
CA VAL A 206 17.40 25.89 8.50
C VAL A 206 17.64 25.68 7.01
N THR A 207 18.87 25.90 6.59
CA THR A 207 19.34 25.61 5.23
C THR A 207 20.22 24.37 5.28
N LEU A 208 19.93 23.39 4.43
CA LEU A 208 20.75 22.21 4.21
C LEU A 208 21.72 22.46 3.08
N ASP A 209 22.90 21.85 3.15
CA ASP A 209 23.87 21.88 2.07
C ASP A 209 23.29 21.30 0.77
N ALA A 210 23.79 21.78 -0.35
CA ALA A 210 23.48 21.23 -1.66
C ALA A 210 23.82 19.73 -1.75
N PRO A 211 23.19 18.95 -2.64
CA PRO A 211 23.60 17.59 -2.90
C PRO A 211 25.05 17.52 -3.39
N GLY A 212 25.72 16.40 -3.12
CA GLY A 212 27.06 16.14 -3.61
C GLY A 212 27.15 16.24 -5.13
N GLU A 213 28.35 16.55 -5.66
CA GLU A 213 28.52 16.75 -7.12
C GLU A 213 28.15 15.52 -7.94
N GLN A 214 28.51 14.34 -7.48
CA GLN A 214 28.16 13.08 -8.16
C GLN A 214 26.65 12.84 -8.10
N ASP A 215 26.03 12.97 -6.93
CA ASP A 215 24.58 12.81 -6.78
C ASP A 215 23.80 13.81 -7.65
N ALA A 216 24.26 15.07 -7.69
CA ALA A 216 23.63 16.10 -8.51
C ALA A 216 23.68 15.76 -10.01
N ARG A 217 24.78 15.18 -10.48
CA ARG A 217 24.91 14.68 -11.86
C ARG A 217 24.02 13.47 -12.11
N ASP A 218 24.07 12.47 -11.23
CA ASP A 218 23.36 11.20 -11.40
C ASP A 218 21.84 11.36 -11.36
N TYR A 219 21.33 12.33 -10.61
CA TYR A 219 19.90 12.62 -10.47
C TYR A 219 19.45 13.91 -11.17
N GLU A 220 20.30 14.51 -11.98
CA GLU A 220 20.02 15.75 -12.74
C GLU A 220 19.49 16.89 -11.84
N LEU A 221 20.13 17.08 -10.65
CA LEU A 221 19.70 18.04 -9.64
C LEU A 221 20.50 19.35 -9.74
N ALA A 222 19.82 20.45 -9.47
CA ALA A 222 20.50 21.71 -9.22
C ALA A 222 21.31 21.63 -7.92
N ARG A 223 22.59 22.11 -7.97
CA ARG A 223 23.46 22.19 -6.78
C ARG A 223 23.15 23.44 -5.96
N THR A 224 21.93 23.51 -5.44
CA THR A 224 21.46 24.62 -4.61
C THR A 224 21.15 24.12 -3.19
N PRO A 225 21.47 24.91 -2.16
CA PRO A 225 21.04 24.60 -0.78
C PRO A 225 19.51 24.55 -0.69
N SER A 226 19.01 23.67 0.18
CA SER A 226 17.56 23.50 0.39
C SER A 226 17.13 24.10 1.72
N THR A 227 16.09 24.93 1.73
CA THR A 227 15.51 25.48 2.97
C THR A 227 14.42 24.56 3.49
N VAL A 228 14.50 24.18 4.76
CA VAL A 228 13.55 23.29 5.42
C VAL A 228 13.22 23.81 6.83
N ARG A 229 12.10 23.36 7.37
CA ARG A 229 11.67 23.65 8.73
C ARG A 229 11.83 22.43 9.61
N LEU A 230 12.51 22.56 10.73
CA LEU A 230 12.64 21.55 11.77
C LEU A 230 11.60 21.81 12.85
N ILE A 231 10.93 20.76 13.29
CA ILE A 231 9.86 20.79 14.28
C ILE A 231 10.16 19.77 15.37
N ARG A 232 10.09 20.22 16.63
CA ARG A 232 10.24 19.38 17.81
C ARG A 232 8.88 18.78 18.14
N ASP A 233 8.76 17.47 18.03
CA ASP A 233 7.58 16.73 18.42
C ASP A 233 7.86 15.87 19.64
N VAL A 234 6.97 15.94 20.63
CA VAL A 234 7.06 15.15 21.87
C VAL A 234 5.95 14.11 21.85
N THR A 235 6.36 12.85 21.76
CA THR A 235 5.40 11.74 21.76
C THR A 235 4.65 11.63 23.10
N PRO A 236 3.49 10.99 23.18
CA PRO A 236 2.78 10.74 24.44
C PRO A 236 3.62 10.03 25.52
N SER A 237 4.66 9.29 25.12
CA SER A 237 5.61 8.65 26.03
C SER A 237 6.76 9.58 26.48
N GLY A 238 6.69 10.87 26.19
CA GLY A 238 7.73 11.87 26.54
C GLY A 238 8.98 11.83 25.65
N ARG A 239 9.02 10.97 24.63
CA ARG A 239 10.17 10.88 23.73
C ARG A 239 10.17 12.02 22.72
N VAL A 240 11.27 12.77 22.66
CA VAL A 240 11.48 13.80 21.65
C VAL A 240 11.88 13.17 20.33
N ARG A 241 11.27 13.63 19.24
CA ARG A 241 11.66 13.35 17.85
C ARG A 241 11.70 14.67 17.08
N VAL A 242 12.54 14.74 16.06
CA VAL A 242 12.63 15.90 15.16
C VAL A 242 11.99 15.51 13.84
N LEU A 243 11.08 16.36 13.37
CA LEU A 243 10.48 16.28 12.06
C LEU A 243 11.05 17.38 11.18
N MET A 244 11.37 17.07 9.94
CA MET A 244 11.83 18.00 8.91
C MET A 244 10.74 18.11 7.84
N THR A 245 10.42 19.31 7.40
CA THR A 245 9.40 19.54 6.38
C THR A 245 9.77 20.68 5.45
N SER A 246 9.28 20.62 4.21
CA SER A 246 9.32 21.72 3.25
C SER A 246 8.20 22.77 3.46
N LEU A 247 7.24 22.51 4.36
CA LEU A 247 6.16 23.43 4.70
C LEU A 247 6.67 24.52 5.66
N LEU A 248 7.11 25.65 5.11
CA LEU A 248 7.78 26.73 5.87
C LEU A 248 6.82 27.65 6.60
N ASP A 249 5.59 27.83 6.09
CA ASP A 249 4.58 28.73 6.67
C ASP A 249 4.05 28.18 8.00
N GLY A 250 4.49 28.77 9.11
CA GLY A 250 4.07 28.39 10.47
C GLY A 250 2.66 28.79 10.82
N GLN A 251 2.06 29.77 10.15
CA GLN A 251 0.66 30.16 10.35
C GLN A 251 -0.28 29.18 9.69
N ARG A 252 -0.01 28.84 8.43
CA ARG A 252 -0.81 27.86 7.68
C ARG A 252 -0.62 26.44 8.23
N TYR A 253 0.59 26.10 8.68
CA TYR A 253 0.96 24.78 9.16
C TYR A 253 1.58 24.86 10.57
N PRO A 254 0.78 25.02 11.63
CA PRO A 254 1.29 25.13 12.99
C PRO A 254 2.10 23.92 13.45
N ALA A 255 3.22 24.14 14.13
CA ALA A 255 4.13 23.07 14.60
C ALA A 255 3.40 21.99 15.42
N ALA A 256 2.40 22.37 16.22
CA ALA A 256 1.62 21.46 17.04
C ALA A 256 0.86 20.38 16.25
N CYS A 257 0.54 20.62 14.97
CA CYS A 257 -0.19 19.67 14.13
C CYS A 257 0.69 18.54 13.58
N PHE A 258 2.02 18.72 13.55
CA PHE A 258 2.92 17.79 12.87
C PHE A 258 3.09 16.44 13.59
N GLY A 259 2.90 16.40 14.90
CA GLY A 259 2.92 15.15 15.65
C GLY A 259 1.83 14.19 15.19
N ALA A 260 0.59 14.67 15.12
CA ALA A 260 -0.58 13.92 14.64
C ALA A 260 -0.46 13.61 13.13
N LEU A 261 -0.02 14.58 12.32
CA LEU A 261 0.24 14.40 10.89
C LEU A 261 1.23 13.25 10.67
N TYR A 262 2.39 13.30 11.31
CA TYR A 262 3.42 12.28 11.11
C TYR A 262 2.99 10.90 11.63
N HIS A 263 2.10 10.85 12.61
CA HIS A 263 1.53 9.60 13.09
C HIS A 263 0.75 8.85 12.00
N GLN A 264 0.15 9.54 11.05
CA GLN A 264 -0.56 8.93 9.91
C GLN A 264 0.36 8.01 9.07
N ARG A 265 1.67 8.26 9.05
CA ARG A 265 2.62 7.40 8.34
C ARG A 265 2.54 5.93 8.77
N TRP A 266 2.22 5.66 10.04
CA TRP A 266 2.11 4.29 10.55
C TRP A 266 1.03 3.44 9.87
N ARG A 267 0.05 4.07 9.23
CA ARG A 267 -1.02 3.34 8.55
C ARG A 267 -0.52 2.50 7.37
N VAL A 268 0.58 2.87 6.72
CA VAL A 268 1.19 2.03 5.67
C VAL A 268 1.77 0.73 6.24
N GLU A 269 2.37 0.78 7.44
CA GLU A 269 2.84 -0.44 8.13
C GLU A 269 1.66 -1.36 8.50
N GLU A 270 0.53 -0.80 8.91
CA GLU A 270 -0.70 -1.55 9.18
C GLU A 270 -1.29 -2.15 7.89
N ALA A 271 -1.24 -1.42 6.77
CA ALA A 271 -1.64 -1.94 5.46
C ALA A 271 -0.80 -3.15 5.06
N PHE A 272 0.53 -3.09 5.19
CA PHE A 272 1.39 -4.25 4.92
C PHE A 272 1.12 -5.42 5.87
N LYS A 273 0.82 -5.17 7.15
CA LYS A 273 0.39 -6.23 8.08
C LYS A 273 -0.91 -6.88 7.61
N ARG A 274 -1.88 -6.09 7.17
CA ARG A 274 -3.16 -6.56 6.63
C ARG A 274 -2.95 -7.43 5.39
N LEU A 275 -2.17 -6.96 4.43
CA LEU A 275 -1.80 -7.70 3.22
C LEU A 275 -1.10 -9.03 3.55
N LYS A 276 -0.11 -9.02 4.45
CA LYS A 276 0.64 -10.22 4.82
C LYS A 276 -0.17 -11.25 5.60
N HIS A 277 -0.96 -10.80 6.57
CA HIS A 277 -1.64 -11.71 7.49
C HIS A 277 -3.05 -12.08 7.03
N ARG A 278 -3.77 -11.20 6.34
CA ARG A 278 -5.16 -11.43 5.93
C ARG A 278 -5.27 -11.91 4.49
N LEU A 279 -4.61 -11.22 3.58
CA LEU A 279 -4.54 -11.64 2.19
C LEU A 279 -3.40 -12.63 1.92
N ARG A 280 -2.65 -13.01 2.98
CA ARG A 280 -1.54 -13.95 2.88
C ARG A 280 -0.62 -13.60 1.70
N LEU A 281 -0.09 -12.37 1.69
CA LEU A 281 0.70 -11.84 0.58
C LEU A 281 1.88 -12.75 0.19
N GLU A 282 2.44 -13.45 1.16
CA GLU A 282 3.56 -14.40 0.98
C GLU A 282 3.09 -15.80 0.52
N ALA A 283 1.76 -16.09 0.50
CA ALA A 283 1.20 -17.31 -0.09
C ALA A 283 0.91 -17.07 -1.58
N VAL A 284 1.88 -17.38 -2.42
CA VAL A 284 1.81 -17.15 -3.86
C VAL A 284 1.08 -18.27 -4.60
N THR A 285 0.47 -17.93 -5.72
CA THR A 285 -0.26 -18.88 -6.58
C THR A 285 0.59 -19.43 -7.73
N GLY A 286 1.82 -18.96 -7.86
CA GLY A 286 2.81 -19.43 -8.84
C GLY A 286 4.23 -19.08 -8.39
N LEU A 287 5.24 -19.75 -8.96
CA LEU A 287 6.63 -19.67 -8.52
C LEU A 287 7.52 -18.81 -9.44
N ASP A 288 6.99 -18.25 -10.53
CA ASP A 288 7.74 -17.33 -11.38
C ASP A 288 7.52 -15.87 -10.93
N TYR A 289 8.41 -14.98 -11.35
CA TYR A 289 8.38 -13.56 -10.99
C TYR A 289 7.09 -12.87 -11.47
N LEU A 290 6.62 -13.21 -12.67
CA LEU A 290 5.36 -12.69 -13.19
C LEU A 290 4.18 -13.07 -12.29
N ALA A 291 4.15 -14.32 -11.83
CA ALA A 291 3.10 -14.79 -10.93
C ALA A 291 3.10 -14.01 -9.62
N LEU A 292 4.28 -13.70 -9.07
CA LEU A 292 4.40 -12.92 -7.85
C LEU A 292 3.94 -11.46 -8.06
N GLN A 293 4.30 -10.84 -9.19
CA GLN A 293 3.81 -9.50 -9.54
C GLN A 293 2.28 -9.47 -9.68
N GLN A 294 1.71 -10.47 -10.35
CA GLN A 294 0.27 -10.58 -10.50
C GLN A 294 -0.43 -10.79 -9.15
N ASP A 295 0.10 -11.65 -8.27
CA ASP A 295 -0.45 -11.89 -6.94
C ASP A 295 -0.37 -10.63 -6.05
N LEU A 296 0.74 -9.89 -6.09
CA LEU A 296 0.89 -8.63 -5.37
C LEU A 296 -0.15 -7.60 -5.84
N GLY A 297 -0.21 -7.34 -7.14
CA GLY A 297 -1.13 -6.37 -7.70
C GLY A 297 -2.60 -6.72 -7.45
N ALA A 298 -2.97 -7.99 -7.61
CA ALA A 298 -4.33 -8.48 -7.38
C ALA A 298 -4.75 -8.37 -5.91
N LYS A 299 -3.87 -8.71 -4.96
CA LYS A 299 -4.16 -8.63 -3.51
C LYS A 299 -4.26 -7.19 -3.02
N ILE A 300 -3.42 -6.28 -3.55
CA ILE A 300 -3.52 -4.85 -3.26
C ILE A 300 -4.84 -4.30 -3.78
N LEU A 301 -5.22 -4.65 -5.00
CA LEU A 301 -6.49 -4.21 -5.57
C LEU A 301 -7.69 -4.76 -4.77
N ALA A 302 -7.62 -6.02 -4.31
CA ALA A 302 -8.63 -6.60 -3.42
C ALA A 302 -8.74 -5.83 -2.08
N ASP A 303 -7.60 -5.44 -1.48
CA ASP A 303 -7.59 -4.64 -0.24
C ASP A 303 -8.22 -3.26 -0.47
N ASN A 304 -7.86 -2.58 -1.56
CA ASN A 304 -8.46 -1.29 -1.93
C ASN A 304 -9.98 -1.39 -2.17
N LEU A 305 -10.42 -2.40 -2.91
CA LEU A 305 -11.85 -2.64 -3.17
C LEU A 305 -12.61 -2.88 -1.87
N CYS A 306 -12.10 -3.78 -1.01
CA CYS A 306 -12.71 -4.05 0.29
C CYS A 306 -12.74 -2.80 1.19
N THR A 307 -11.71 -1.94 1.11
CA THR A 307 -11.65 -0.68 1.85
C THR A 307 -12.75 0.25 1.39
N LEU A 308 -12.84 0.54 0.10
CA LEU A 308 -13.86 1.44 -0.45
C LEU A 308 -15.28 0.93 -0.20
N LEU A 309 -15.53 -0.36 -0.44
CA LEU A 309 -16.85 -0.96 -0.19
C LEU A 309 -17.24 -0.90 1.30
N SER A 310 -16.28 -0.99 2.22
CA SER A 310 -16.55 -0.89 3.66
C SER A 310 -16.83 0.52 4.13
N ASP A 311 -16.39 1.54 3.38
CA ASP A 311 -16.56 2.96 3.69
C ASP A 311 -17.72 3.59 2.92
N LEU A 312 -18.33 2.86 1.94
CA LEU A 312 -19.60 3.26 1.35
C LEU A 312 -20.68 3.34 2.44
N ASP A 313 -21.45 4.39 2.44
CA ASP A 313 -22.55 4.63 3.40
C ASP A 313 -22.14 4.74 4.89
N ALA A 314 -20.82 4.86 5.18
CA ALA A 314 -20.41 5.27 6.51
C ALA A 314 -20.89 6.70 6.74
N SER A 315 -22.07 6.84 7.39
CA SER A 315 -22.56 8.15 7.83
C SER A 315 -21.49 8.80 8.71
N HIS A 316 -21.15 10.06 8.42
CA HIS A 316 -20.20 10.84 9.21
C HIS A 316 -20.75 11.26 10.60
N ASP A 317 -21.93 10.79 10.94
CA ASP A 317 -22.66 11.17 12.16
C ASP A 317 -22.27 10.38 13.43
N ASP A 318 -21.22 9.58 13.39
CA ASP A 318 -20.80 8.82 14.57
C ASP A 318 -20.02 9.71 15.55
N GLU A 319 -20.70 10.22 16.58
CA GLU A 319 -20.09 10.73 17.83
C GLU A 319 -19.17 9.67 18.50
N CYS A 320 -19.26 8.43 18.10
CA CYS A 320 -18.43 7.34 18.59
C CYS A 320 -17.28 7.07 17.61
N ALA A 321 -16.04 7.36 18.02
CA ALA A 321 -14.83 7.09 17.23
C ALA A 321 -14.70 5.58 16.90
N SER A 322 -15.40 5.12 15.88
CA SER A 322 -15.41 3.74 15.40
C SER A 322 -15.07 3.65 13.92
N ARG A 323 -14.51 2.52 13.49
CA ARG A 323 -14.19 2.23 12.09
C ARG A 323 -14.66 0.84 11.69
N PRO A 324 -14.92 0.57 10.40
CA PRO A 324 -15.26 -0.78 9.95
C PRO A 324 -14.21 -1.79 10.37
N ASN A 325 -14.65 -2.97 10.80
CA ASN A 325 -13.74 -4.08 11.09
C ASN A 325 -13.21 -4.66 9.78
N ARG A 326 -12.04 -4.21 9.35
CA ARG A 326 -11.41 -4.63 8.07
C ARG A 326 -11.19 -6.15 7.96
N VAL A 327 -11.05 -6.85 9.09
CA VAL A 327 -10.90 -8.30 9.10
C VAL A 327 -12.21 -8.98 8.74
N TYR A 328 -13.30 -8.51 9.37
CA TYR A 328 -14.64 -8.98 9.07
C TYR A 328 -15.04 -8.65 7.63
N ALA A 329 -14.83 -7.39 7.21
CA ALA A 329 -15.16 -6.92 5.87
C ALA A 329 -14.48 -7.76 4.76
N LEU A 330 -13.18 -8.03 4.89
CA LEU A 330 -12.46 -8.86 3.94
C LEU A 330 -13.00 -10.28 3.89
N GLY A 331 -13.31 -10.87 5.07
CA GLY A 331 -13.89 -12.22 5.16
C GLY A 331 -15.29 -12.30 4.54
N ALA A 332 -16.11 -11.28 4.73
CA ALA A 332 -17.48 -11.22 4.22
C ALA A 332 -17.54 -10.91 2.71
N LEU A 333 -16.68 -10.03 2.20
CA LEU A 333 -16.66 -9.65 0.78
C LEU A 333 -15.97 -10.70 -0.11
N LYS A 334 -14.90 -11.33 0.36
CA LYS A 334 -14.11 -12.28 -0.44
C LYS A 334 -14.95 -13.36 -1.17
N PRO A 335 -15.92 -14.02 -0.54
CA PRO A 335 -16.70 -15.08 -1.21
C PRO A 335 -17.50 -14.61 -2.42
N ILE A 336 -17.96 -13.36 -2.41
CA ILE A 336 -18.84 -12.81 -3.45
C ILE A 336 -18.12 -11.85 -4.41
N LEU A 337 -16.96 -11.29 -4.03
CA LEU A 337 -16.30 -10.21 -4.74
C LEU A 337 -16.02 -10.56 -6.20
N GLY A 338 -15.48 -11.75 -6.48
CA GLY A 338 -15.19 -12.20 -7.83
C GLY A 338 -16.44 -12.30 -8.72
N ALA A 339 -17.54 -12.81 -8.18
CA ALA A 339 -18.81 -12.91 -8.88
C ALA A 339 -19.47 -11.53 -9.07
N CYS A 340 -19.40 -10.64 -8.07
CA CYS A 340 -19.87 -9.26 -8.20
C CYS A 340 -19.11 -8.50 -9.30
N LEU A 341 -17.78 -8.65 -9.38
CA LEU A 341 -16.97 -8.07 -10.46
C LEU A 341 -17.36 -8.58 -11.85
N LEU A 342 -17.89 -9.80 -11.94
CA LEU A 342 -18.44 -10.39 -13.16
C LEU A 342 -19.92 -10.04 -13.38
N ARG A 343 -20.50 -9.17 -12.54
CA ARG A 343 -21.89 -8.72 -12.59
C ARG A 343 -22.91 -9.85 -12.47
N VAL A 344 -22.60 -10.85 -11.66
CA VAL A 344 -23.56 -11.94 -11.36
C VAL A 344 -24.67 -11.40 -10.48
N ARG A 345 -25.93 -11.46 -10.97
CA ARG A 345 -27.08 -10.75 -10.40
C ARG A 345 -27.34 -11.12 -8.94
N HIS A 346 -27.49 -12.39 -8.63
CA HIS A 346 -27.76 -12.83 -7.25
C HIS A 346 -26.64 -12.47 -6.26
N CYS A 347 -25.38 -12.35 -6.71
CA CYS A 347 -24.28 -11.89 -5.88
C CYS A 347 -24.31 -10.36 -5.67
N LEU A 348 -24.74 -9.61 -6.68
CA LEU A 348 -24.95 -8.16 -6.56
C LEU A 348 -26.12 -7.84 -5.63
N ASP A 349 -27.22 -8.60 -5.74
CA ASP A 349 -28.39 -8.47 -4.87
C ASP A 349 -28.01 -8.76 -3.40
N GLY A 350 -27.11 -9.73 -3.16
CA GLY A 350 -26.58 -10.06 -1.85
C GLY A 350 -25.57 -9.05 -1.29
N LEU A 351 -24.97 -8.21 -2.14
CA LEU A 351 -23.91 -7.27 -1.73
C LEU A 351 -24.42 -6.27 -0.70
N ALA A 352 -25.63 -5.72 -0.87
CA ALA A 352 -26.21 -4.76 0.09
C ALA A 352 -26.34 -5.38 1.49
N THR A 353 -26.75 -6.64 1.60
CA THR A 353 -26.82 -7.37 2.88
C THR A 353 -25.43 -7.52 3.51
N VAL A 354 -24.42 -7.87 2.71
CA VAL A 354 -23.03 -7.99 3.20
C VAL A 354 -22.48 -6.64 3.67
N LEU A 355 -22.74 -5.55 2.96
CA LEU A 355 -22.35 -4.22 3.37
C LEU A 355 -23.05 -3.79 4.69
N ALA A 356 -24.32 -4.06 4.84
CA ALA A 356 -25.05 -3.80 6.09
C ALA A 356 -24.44 -4.56 7.28
N LEU A 357 -24.05 -5.83 7.10
CA LEU A 357 -23.36 -6.61 8.13
C LEU A 357 -21.97 -6.04 8.46
N ILE A 358 -21.23 -5.51 7.46
CA ILE A 358 -19.95 -4.85 7.67
C ILE A 358 -20.14 -3.58 8.50
N HIS A 359 -21.18 -2.79 8.23
CA HIS A 359 -21.50 -1.56 8.97
C HIS A 359 -21.92 -1.84 10.42
N GLN A 360 -22.58 -2.96 10.68
CA GLN A 360 -22.89 -3.38 12.05
C GLN A 360 -21.64 -3.86 12.81
N ASN A 361 -20.61 -4.33 12.10
CA ASN A 361 -19.40 -4.91 12.70
C ASN A 361 -18.23 -3.90 12.72
N ARG A 362 -18.31 -2.93 13.65
CA ARG A 362 -17.32 -1.85 13.78
C ARG A 362 -16.37 -2.10 14.95
N CYS A 363 -15.17 -1.56 14.83
CA CYS A 363 -14.16 -1.57 15.89
C CYS A 363 -14.03 -0.17 16.48
N ARG A 364 -14.09 -0.06 17.82
CA ARG A 364 -13.82 1.19 18.53
C ARG A 364 -12.36 1.63 18.29
N ILE A 365 -12.17 2.89 17.93
CA ILE A 365 -10.84 3.50 17.82
C ILE A 365 -10.34 3.78 19.24
N GLN A 366 -9.26 3.12 19.63
CA GLN A 366 -8.59 3.37 20.91
C GLN A 366 -7.43 4.33 20.68
N HIS A 367 -7.58 5.57 21.10
CA HIS A 367 -6.52 6.56 21.06
C HIS A 367 -5.42 6.24 22.09
N ALA A 368 -4.20 6.68 21.82
CA ALA A 368 -3.03 6.56 22.71
C ALA A 368 -2.60 5.13 23.09
N ARG A 369 -3.00 4.10 22.35
CA ARG A 369 -2.58 2.73 22.61
C ARG A 369 -1.13 2.53 22.16
N SER A 370 -0.23 2.31 23.12
CA SER A 370 1.18 2.00 22.87
C SER A 370 1.52 0.65 23.49
N TYR A 371 2.14 -0.23 22.71
CA TYR A 371 2.68 -1.49 23.20
C TYR A 371 4.18 -1.53 23.02
N PRO A 372 4.95 -2.03 24.01
CA PRO A 372 6.36 -2.31 23.82
C PRO A 372 6.54 -3.28 22.65
N ARG A 373 7.48 -2.99 21.76
CA ARG A 373 7.80 -3.92 20.67
C ARG A 373 8.45 -5.17 21.27
N PRO A 374 7.89 -6.35 21.04
CA PRO A 374 8.57 -7.57 21.42
C PRO A 374 9.91 -7.70 20.67
N PRO A 375 10.92 -8.36 21.25
CA PRO A 375 12.18 -8.64 20.57
C PRO A 375 11.92 -9.28 19.21
N ARG A 376 12.64 -8.83 18.17
CA ARG A 376 12.49 -9.43 16.84
C ARG A 376 12.96 -10.88 16.88
N LYS A 377 12.03 -11.82 16.90
CA LYS A 377 12.34 -13.23 16.64
C LYS A 377 12.59 -13.41 15.14
N ALA A 378 13.61 -14.20 14.78
CA ALA A 378 13.82 -14.63 13.41
C ALA A 378 12.54 -15.32 12.93
N LYS A 379 11.93 -14.82 11.86
CA LYS A 379 10.76 -15.47 11.29
C LYS A 379 11.20 -16.72 10.54
N PRO A 380 10.51 -17.86 10.71
CA PRO A 380 10.84 -19.06 9.96
C PRO A 380 10.69 -18.78 8.46
N HIS A 381 11.61 -19.31 7.64
CA HIS A 381 11.45 -19.36 6.20
C HIS A 381 10.39 -20.39 5.86
N PHE A 382 9.31 -19.97 5.20
CA PHE A 382 8.31 -20.91 4.68
C PHE A 382 8.86 -21.59 3.42
N HIS A 383 8.65 -22.89 3.34
CA HIS A 383 9.00 -23.64 2.13
C HIS A 383 8.12 -23.15 0.96
N LEU A 384 8.73 -22.90 -0.21
CA LEU A 384 8.08 -22.31 -1.39
C LEU A 384 6.85 -23.07 -1.90
N ALA A 385 6.71 -24.32 -1.54
CA ALA A 385 5.66 -25.20 -2.05
C ALA A 385 4.42 -25.30 -1.12
N TYR A 386 4.47 -24.77 0.10
CA TYR A 386 3.39 -24.97 1.06
C TYR A 386 2.49 -23.73 1.15
N LYS A 387 1.31 -23.83 0.56
CA LYS A 387 0.14 -23.11 1.03
C LYS A 387 -0.35 -23.82 2.28
N LEU A 388 -0.38 -23.10 3.39
CA LEU A 388 -1.13 -23.56 4.55
C LEU A 388 -2.56 -23.83 4.13
N ALA A 389 -3.06 -25.01 4.42
CA ALA A 389 -4.42 -25.44 4.15
C ALA A 389 -5.45 -24.54 4.82
#